data_0c22973f86694e5836c418ea6589a234
#
_entry.id   0c22973f86694e5836c418ea6589a234
#
_cell.length_a   1.000
_cell.length_b   1.000
_cell.length_c   1.000
_cell.angle_alpha   90.00
_cell.angle_beta   90.00
_cell.angle_gamma   90.00
#
_symmetry.space_group_name_H-M   'P 1'
#
loop_
_entity.id
_entity.type
_entity.pdbx_description
1 polymer ?
#
loop_
_entity_poly.entity_id
_entity_poly.type
_entity_poly.pdbx_seq_one_letter_code
_entity_poly.pdbx_strand_id
1 'polypeptide(L)'
;WSCIPSKWKPWKLQIADVDGDGKLEITIGVFKSTKFFPKPHNCLFIYGWSGDEVFPKWLGSSLGRPFTDFLFADLDDGPGNELLAIETARDGRKGAAIYRWDSFGFTLVRRKGEWANAAILDAGKGRISILADGGTVVLPFDQ
;
A
#
# COMPACT_ATOMS: atom_id res chain seq x y z
N TRP A 1 8.02 -12.31 -17.23
CA TRP A 1 8.42 -12.51 -15.85
C TRP A 1 7.34 -13.23 -15.07
N SER A 2 7.67 -14.33 -14.47
CA SER A 2 6.69 -15.20 -13.83
C SER A 2 7.16 -15.69 -12.47
N CYS A 3 7.79 -14.83 -11.69
CA CYS A 3 8.33 -15.24 -10.39
C CYS A 3 7.34 -15.10 -9.23
N ILE A 4 6.08 -14.72 -9.51
CA ILE A 4 5.04 -14.70 -8.48
C ILE A 4 4.21 -15.97 -8.60
N PRO A 5 4.31 -16.90 -7.62
CA PRO A 5 3.50 -18.12 -7.68
C PRO A 5 2.01 -17.80 -7.60
N SER A 6 1.20 -18.49 -8.39
CA SER A 6 -0.25 -18.30 -8.35
C SER A 6 -0.86 -18.64 -7.00
N LYS A 7 -0.23 -19.52 -6.22
CA LYS A 7 -0.68 -19.85 -4.86
C LYS A 7 -0.61 -18.67 -3.90
N TRP A 8 0.13 -17.60 -4.24
CA TRP A 8 0.19 -16.38 -3.44
C TRP A 8 -1.03 -15.50 -3.65
N LYS A 9 -1.90 -15.85 -4.59
CA LYS A 9 -3.14 -15.12 -4.89
C LYS A 9 -2.90 -13.63 -5.07
N PRO A 10 -2.07 -13.23 -6.05
CA PRO A 10 -1.86 -11.79 -6.30
C PRO A 10 -3.19 -11.15 -6.70
N TRP A 11 -3.49 -10.02 -6.07
CA TRP A 11 -4.78 -9.36 -6.28
C TRP A 11 -4.65 -7.92 -6.77
N LYS A 12 -3.47 -7.32 -6.67
CA LYS A 12 -3.25 -5.97 -7.18
C LYS A 12 -1.78 -5.78 -7.53
N LEU A 13 -1.53 -5.13 -8.66
CA LEU A 13 -0.20 -4.77 -9.10
C LEU A 13 -0.18 -3.30 -9.48
N GLN A 14 0.83 -2.57 -9.03
CA GLN A 14 1.03 -1.18 -9.39
C GLN A 14 2.52 -0.91 -9.56
N ILE A 15 2.86 -0.12 -10.56
CA ILE A 15 4.23 0.33 -10.77
C ILE A 15 4.34 1.77 -10.26
N ALA A 16 5.28 2.01 -9.38
CA ALA A 16 5.43 3.31 -8.73
C ALA A 16 6.87 3.52 -8.29
N ASP A 17 7.28 4.78 -8.17
CA ASP A 17 8.56 5.16 -7.58
C ASP A 17 8.37 5.25 -6.05
N VAL A 18 8.67 4.15 -5.37
CA VAL A 18 8.40 4.01 -3.94
C VAL A 18 9.37 4.82 -3.09
N ASP A 19 10.64 4.83 -3.46
CA ASP A 19 11.71 5.40 -2.62
C ASP A 19 12.24 6.74 -3.13
N GLY A 20 11.69 7.27 -4.20
CA GLY A 20 12.08 8.59 -4.69
C GLY A 20 13.39 8.65 -5.46
N ASP A 21 13.91 7.52 -5.93
CA ASP A 21 15.17 7.48 -6.66
C ASP A 21 15.02 7.75 -8.17
N GLY A 22 13.79 7.97 -8.64
CA GLY A 22 13.49 8.18 -10.05
C GLY A 22 13.31 6.89 -10.83
N LYS A 23 13.49 5.73 -10.23
CA LYS A 23 13.27 4.44 -10.85
C LYS A 23 11.97 3.84 -10.34
N LEU A 24 11.27 3.10 -11.21
CA LEU A 24 9.98 2.52 -10.86
C LEU A 24 10.19 1.13 -10.25
N GLU A 25 9.44 0.86 -9.20
CA GLU A 25 9.35 -0.46 -8.58
C GLU A 25 8.03 -1.13 -8.93
N ILE A 26 8.01 -2.46 -8.83
CA ILE A 26 6.80 -3.27 -9.00
C ILE A 26 6.24 -3.56 -7.62
N THR A 27 5.01 -3.15 -7.38
CA THR A 27 4.33 -3.37 -6.09
C THR A 27 3.18 -4.34 -6.29
N ILE A 28 3.13 -5.37 -5.44
CA ILE A 28 2.16 -6.45 -5.61
C ILE A 28 1.50 -6.77 -4.28
N GLY A 29 0.17 -6.73 -4.28
CA GLY A 29 -0.62 -7.24 -3.16
C GLY A 29 -0.87 -8.73 -3.36
N VAL A 30 -0.54 -9.53 -2.36
CA VAL A 30 -0.75 -10.97 -2.36
C VAL A 30 -1.47 -11.38 -1.09
N PHE A 31 -2.00 -12.62 -1.07
CA PHE A 31 -2.68 -13.17 0.10
C PHE A 31 -2.01 -14.50 0.45
N LYS A 32 -1.22 -14.52 1.52
CA LYS A 32 -0.48 -15.71 1.91
C LYS A 32 -0.05 -15.60 3.37
N SER A 33 0.37 -16.73 3.94
CA SER A 33 1.07 -16.74 5.22
C SER A 33 2.53 -16.37 5.01
N THR A 34 3.16 -15.84 6.04
CA THR A 34 4.58 -15.53 6.06
C THR A 34 5.25 -16.19 7.27
N LYS A 35 6.57 -16.09 7.32
CA LYS A 35 7.35 -16.66 8.41
C LYS A 35 6.89 -16.15 9.79
N PHE A 36 6.51 -14.88 9.88
CA PHE A 36 6.13 -14.24 11.15
C PHE A 36 4.64 -14.32 11.43
N PHE A 37 3.83 -14.57 10.40
CA PHE A 37 2.38 -14.65 10.52
C PHE A 37 1.89 -15.90 9.80
N PRO A 38 1.66 -17.01 10.52
CA PRO A 38 1.33 -18.29 9.88
C PRO A 38 -0.04 -18.36 9.24
N LYS A 39 -0.95 -17.45 9.58
CA LYS A 39 -2.27 -17.40 8.92
C LYS A 39 -2.19 -16.59 7.64
N PRO A 40 -2.85 -17.00 6.55
CA PRO A 40 -2.89 -16.21 5.33
C PRO A 40 -3.48 -14.83 5.59
N HIS A 41 -2.85 -13.80 5.02
CA HIS A 41 -3.28 -12.42 5.15
C HIS A 41 -2.77 -11.63 3.95
N ASN A 42 -3.27 -10.41 3.79
CA ASN A 42 -2.80 -9.52 2.74
C ASN A 42 -1.39 -9.03 3.05
N CYS A 43 -0.50 -9.21 2.08
CA CYS A 43 0.89 -8.77 2.17
C CYS A 43 1.20 -7.86 0.99
N LEU A 44 2.12 -6.93 1.19
CA LEU A 44 2.62 -6.05 0.14
C LEU A 44 4.07 -6.41 -0.14
N PHE A 45 4.37 -6.76 -1.38
CA PHE A 45 5.72 -7.07 -1.82
C PHE A 45 6.17 -6.04 -2.84
N ILE A 46 7.42 -5.59 -2.72
CA ILE A 46 7.99 -4.58 -3.61
C ILE A 46 9.26 -5.14 -4.22
N TYR A 47 9.35 -5.07 -5.55
CA TYR A 47 10.49 -5.53 -6.31
C TYR A 47 11.11 -4.36 -7.06
N GLY A 48 12.44 -4.30 -7.02
CA GLY A 48 13.19 -3.40 -7.85
C GLY A 48 13.55 -4.06 -9.18
N TRP A 49 14.06 -3.23 -10.08
CA TRP A 49 14.39 -3.65 -11.42
C TRP A 49 15.75 -3.09 -11.80
N SER A 50 16.66 -3.94 -12.21
CA SER A 50 18.00 -3.56 -12.63
C SER A 50 18.34 -4.29 -13.92
N GLY A 51 18.40 -3.57 -15.06
CA GLY A 51 18.62 -4.18 -16.35
C GLY A 51 17.48 -5.13 -16.71
N ASP A 52 17.79 -6.40 -16.88
CA ASP A 52 16.81 -7.45 -17.16
C ASP A 52 16.50 -8.31 -15.93
N GLU A 53 16.98 -7.91 -14.75
CA GLU A 53 16.73 -8.65 -13.50
C GLU A 53 15.75 -7.92 -12.60
N VAL A 54 14.90 -8.70 -11.96
CA VAL A 54 13.97 -8.25 -10.91
C VAL A 54 14.49 -8.79 -9.59
N PHE A 55 14.57 -7.94 -8.58
CA PHE A 55 15.10 -8.33 -7.28
C PHE A 55 14.15 -7.87 -6.17
N PRO A 56 14.02 -8.63 -5.07
CA PRO A 56 13.18 -8.22 -3.96
C PRO A 56 13.76 -7.00 -3.27
N LYS A 57 12.93 -5.98 -3.05
CA LYS A 57 13.29 -4.77 -2.35
C LYS A 57 12.66 -4.68 -0.97
N TRP A 58 11.41 -5.10 -0.84
CA TRP A 58 10.72 -5.19 0.43
C TRP A 58 9.67 -6.28 0.35
N LEU A 59 9.84 -7.30 1.15
CA LEU A 59 8.89 -8.41 1.25
C LEU A 59 8.21 -8.32 2.61
N GLY A 60 7.61 -7.18 2.87
CA GLY A 60 6.97 -6.91 4.14
C GLY A 60 5.68 -7.70 4.27
N SER A 61 5.58 -8.43 5.36
CA SER A 61 4.40 -9.25 5.61
C SER A 61 3.19 -8.42 5.98
N SER A 62 3.40 -7.25 6.58
CA SER A 62 2.28 -6.41 7.01
C SER A 62 2.72 -4.96 7.13
N LEU A 63 1.76 -4.08 7.02
CA LEU A 63 1.86 -2.69 7.45
C LEU A 63 1.56 -2.62 8.95
N GLY A 64 1.33 -1.45 9.51
CA GLY A 64 1.03 -1.32 10.94
C GLY A 64 -0.24 -2.05 11.38
N ARG A 65 -1.18 -2.26 10.45
CA ARG A 65 -2.43 -2.99 10.69
C ARG A 65 -2.76 -3.82 9.46
N PRO A 66 -3.63 -4.83 9.57
CA PRO A 66 -4.13 -5.54 8.39
C PRO A 66 -4.76 -4.55 7.40
N PHE A 67 -4.53 -4.77 6.11
CA PHE A 67 -5.06 -3.88 5.08
C PHE A 67 -5.83 -4.66 4.03
N THR A 68 -6.78 -3.99 3.38
CA THR A 68 -7.64 -4.59 2.35
C THR A 68 -7.44 -3.95 0.97
N ASP A 69 -6.79 -2.80 0.91
CA ASP A 69 -6.51 -2.09 -0.34
C ASP A 69 -5.27 -1.23 -0.16
N PHE A 70 -4.60 -0.90 -1.26
CA PHE A 70 -3.46 0.00 -1.25
C PHE A 70 -3.36 0.75 -2.58
N LEU A 71 -2.71 1.91 -2.55
CA LEU A 71 -2.40 2.68 -3.75
C LEU A 71 -1.18 3.57 -3.48
N PHE A 72 -0.22 3.55 -4.38
CA PHE A 72 0.89 4.51 -4.34
C PHE A 72 0.51 5.73 -5.16
N ALA A 73 0.73 6.91 -4.61
CA ALA A 73 0.43 8.16 -5.27
C ALA A 73 1.35 9.27 -4.76
N ASP A 74 1.57 10.28 -5.60
CA ASP A 74 2.32 11.46 -5.21
C ASP A 74 1.37 12.42 -4.48
N LEU A 75 1.43 12.39 -3.15
CA LEU A 75 0.53 13.17 -2.31
C LEU A 75 1.13 14.51 -1.87
N ASP A 76 2.44 14.63 -1.81
CA ASP A 76 3.10 15.78 -1.20
C ASP A 76 4.05 16.53 -2.13
N ASP A 77 4.10 16.21 -3.42
CA ASP A 77 5.03 16.80 -4.39
C ASP A 77 6.51 16.50 -4.11
N GLY A 78 6.80 15.67 -3.12
CA GLY A 78 8.17 15.26 -2.83
C GLY A 78 8.66 14.14 -3.74
N PRO A 79 9.92 13.73 -3.59
CA PRO A 79 10.44 12.60 -4.34
C PRO A 79 9.79 11.31 -3.86
N GLY A 80 9.39 10.47 -4.81
CA GLY A 80 8.72 9.21 -4.51
C GLY A 80 7.23 9.35 -4.27
N ASN A 81 6.57 8.21 -4.22
CA ASN A 81 5.14 8.11 -4.01
C ASN A 81 4.87 7.65 -2.59
N GLU A 82 3.90 8.26 -1.93
CA GLU A 82 3.40 7.79 -0.65
C GLU A 82 2.52 6.57 -0.85
N LEU A 83 2.43 5.75 0.17
CA LEU A 83 1.56 4.57 0.21
C LEU A 83 0.29 4.92 0.97
N LEU A 84 -0.84 4.81 0.29
CA LEU A 84 -2.16 4.89 0.92
C LEU A 84 -2.66 3.46 1.09
N ALA A 85 -3.11 3.11 2.29
CA ALA A 85 -3.68 1.81 2.57
C ALA A 85 -5.00 1.95 3.30
N ILE A 86 -5.94 1.06 3.00
CA ILE A 86 -7.15 0.90 3.79
C ILE A 86 -6.87 -0.18 4.81
N GLU A 87 -6.83 0.19 6.07
CA GLU A 87 -6.50 -0.70 7.17
C GLU A 87 -7.72 -1.05 8.00
N THR A 88 -7.62 -2.17 8.71
CA THR A 88 -8.67 -2.63 9.62
C THR A 88 -8.17 -2.49 11.05
N ALA A 89 -8.89 -1.74 11.87
CA ALA A 89 -8.61 -1.61 13.29
C ALA A 89 -9.12 -2.83 14.07
N ARG A 90 -8.78 -2.92 15.34
CA ARG A 90 -9.18 -4.05 16.20
C ARG A 90 -10.69 -4.21 16.29
N ASP A 91 -11.43 -3.11 16.24
CA ASP A 91 -12.90 -3.16 16.29
C ASP A 91 -13.53 -3.49 14.95
N GLY A 92 -12.74 -3.76 13.91
CA GLY A 92 -13.20 -4.10 12.57
C GLY A 92 -13.46 -2.90 11.67
N ARG A 93 -13.35 -1.68 12.17
CA ARG A 93 -13.56 -0.48 11.35
C ARG A 93 -12.38 -0.24 10.42
N LYS A 94 -12.70 0.31 9.24
CA LYS A 94 -11.71 0.64 8.22
C LYS A 94 -11.26 2.08 8.38
N GLY A 95 -10.00 2.32 8.04
CA GLY A 95 -9.45 3.67 8.03
C GLY A 95 -8.40 3.81 6.93
N ALA A 96 -8.12 5.05 6.55
CA ALA A 96 -7.07 5.35 5.59
C ALA A 96 -5.77 5.64 6.34
N ALA A 97 -4.71 4.94 5.96
CA ALA A 97 -3.37 5.15 6.51
C ALA A 97 -2.44 5.60 5.41
N ILE A 98 -1.58 6.56 5.70
CA ILE A 98 -0.60 7.07 4.76
C ILE A 98 0.78 6.77 5.31
N TYR A 99 1.61 6.13 4.48
CA TYR A 99 2.97 5.75 4.80
C TYR A 99 3.94 6.39 3.84
N ARG A 100 5.14 6.65 4.32
CA ARG A 100 6.26 7.11 3.51
C ARG A 100 7.40 6.14 3.62
N TRP A 101 8.07 5.85 2.49
CA TRP A 101 9.26 5.01 2.50
C TRP A 101 10.39 5.71 3.25
N ASP A 102 11.03 4.97 4.14
CA ASP A 102 12.13 5.47 4.95
C ASP A 102 13.23 4.40 4.98
N SER A 103 14.12 4.45 4.02
CA SER A 103 15.32 3.62 3.87
C SER A 103 15.09 2.10 3.90
N PHE A 104 14.42 1.59 4.91
CA PHE A 104 14.26 0.14 5.13
C PHE A 104 12.81 -0.32 5.16
N GLY A 105 11.87 0.58 5.09
CA GLY A 105 10.46 0.23 5.16
C GLY A 105 9.58 1.46 5.17
N PHE A 106 8.36 1.29 5.63
CA PHE A 106 7.36 2.35 5.62
C PHE A 106 7.16 2.91 7.02
N THR A 107 7.17 4.24 7.10
CA THR A 107 6.86 4.97 8.32
C THR A 107 5.47 5.57 8.20
N LEU A 108 4.64 5.35 9.21
CA LEU A 108 3.29 5.91 9.24
C LEU A 108 3.36 7.43 9.34
N VAL A 109 2.69 8.10 8.41
CA VAL A 109 2.55 9.56 8.43
C VAL A 109 1.28 9.96 9.15
N ARG A 110 0.14 9.27 8.82
CA ARG A 110 -1.16 9.69 9.33
C ARG A 110 -2.20 8.59 9.12
N ARG A 111 -3.17 8.54 10.03
CA ARG A 111 -4.39 7.74 9.87
C ARG A 111 -5.60 8.65 9.95
N LYS A 112 -6.58 8.40 9.09
CA LYS A 112 -7.84 9.16 9.04
C LYS A 112 -9.01 8.24 8.79
N GLY A 113 -10.14 8.58 9.40
CA GLY A 113 -11.42 7.95 9.12
C GLY A 113 -11.69 6.69 9.92
N GLU A 114 -12.97 6.47 10.15
CA GLU A 114 -13.50 5.25 10.77
C GLU A 114 -14.78 4.89 10.04
N TRP A 115 -14.73 3.81 9.27
CA TRP A 115 -15.86 3.41 8.43
C TRP A 115 -16.11 1.91 8.58
N ALA A 116 -17.34 1.49 8.33
CA ALA A 116 -17.66 0.07 8.29
C ALA A 116 -17.03 -0.58 7.06
N ASN A 117 -17.08 0.11 5.92
CA ASN A 117 -16.50 -0.35 4.66
C ASN A 117 -15.78 0.80 3.98
N ALA A 118 -14.64 0.53 3.37
CA ALA A 118 -13.88 1.53 2.64
C ALA A 118 -13.05 0.90 1.53
N ALA A 119 -12.91 1.65 0.43
CA ALA A 119 -12.03 1.29 -0.67
C ALA A 119 -11.47 2.58 -1.26
N ILE A 120 -10.30 2.48 -1.90
CA ILE A 120 -9.66 3.63 -2.51
C ILE A 120 -10.29 3.86 -3.88
N LEU A 121 -10.77 5.09 -4.13
CA LEU A 121 -11.21 5.50 -5.46
C LEU A 121 -10.06 6.12 -6.24
N ASP A 122 -9.35 7.06 -5.63
CA ASP A 122 -8.29 7.81 -6.29
C ASP A 122 -7.42 8.51 -5.25
N ALA A 123 -6.20 8.84 -5.63
CA ALA A 123 -5.32 9.63 -4.80
C ALA A 123 -4.37 10.43 -5.71
N GLY A 124 -4.11 11.66 -5.35
CA GLY A 124 -3.22 12.54 -6.07
C GLY A 124 -2.81 13.70 -5.19
N LYS A 125 -2.17 14.69 -5.78
CA LYS A 125 -1.57 15.81 -5.06
C LYS A 125 -2.53 16.43 -4.05
N GLY A 126 -2.18 16.32 -2.78
CA GLY A 126 -2.90 16.93 -1.68
C GLY A 126 -4.26 16.35 -1.36
N ARG A 127 -4.67 15.26 -2.03
CA ARG A 127 -6.07 14.80 -1.92
C ARG A 127 -6.20 13.29 -2.09
N ILE A 128 -7.08 12.70 -1.30
CA ILE A 128 -7.42 11.28 -1.31
C ILE A 128 -8.94 11.15 -1.42
N SER A 129 -9.41 10.31 -2.33
CA SER A 129 -10.84 10.00 -2.49
C SER A 129 -11.10 8.55 -2.09
N ILE A 130 -12.00 8.36 -1.14
CA ILE A 130 -12.35 7.07 -0.57
C ILE A 130 -13.83 6.81 -0.80
N LEU A 131 -14.17 5.60 -1.26
CA LEU A 131 -15.54 5.12 -1.22
C LEU A 131 -15.75 4.52 0.16
N ALA A 132 -16.55 5.17 1.01
CA ALA A 132 -16.75 4.76 2.39
C ALA A 132 -18.23 4.72 2.70
N ASP A 133 -18.72 3.58 3.19
CA ASP A 133 -20.11 3.38 3.63
C ASP A 133 -21.12 3.84 2.56
N GLY A 134 -20.86 3.52 1.29
CA GLY A 134 -21.74 3.83 0.19
C GLY A 134 -21.66 5.26 -0.35
N GLY A 135 -20.74 6.09 0.15
CA GLY A 135 -20.54 7.46 -0.30
C GLY A 135 -19.08 7.78 -0.54
N THR A 136 -18.82 8.89 -1.22
CA THR A 136 -17.47 9.35 -1.49
C THR A 136 -17.01 10.33 -0.42
N VAL A 137 -15.85 10.07 0.16
CA VAL A 137 -15.20 10.96 1.12
C VAL A 137 -13.91 11.46 0.48
N VAL A 138 -13.69 12.77 0.52
CA VAL A 138 -12.46 13.39 0.05
C VAL A 138 -11.70 13.92 1.26
N LEU A 139 -10.46 13.46 1.42
CA LEU A 139 -9.60 13.83 2.53
C LEU A 139 -8.41 14.63 2.01
N PRO A 140 -8.10 15.80 2.60
CA PRO A 140 -6.85 16.48 2.29
C PRO A 140 -5.67 15.72 2.90
N PHE A 141 -4.56 15.71 2.18
CA PHE A 141 -3.36 15.01 2.64
C PHE A 141 -2.73 15.68 3.85
N ASP A 142 -2.69 16.99 3.85
CA ASP A 142 -1.91 17.79 4.80
C ASP A 142 -2.66 18.22 6.08
N GLN A 143 -3.82 17.64 6.34
CA GLN A 143 -4.61 18.03 7.53
C GLN A 143 -4.91 16.89 8.48
#